data_25d12807b9513961e91c70ed35e065ba
#
_entry.id   25d12807b9513961e91c70ed35e065ba
#
_cell.length_a   1.000
_cell.length_b   1.000
_cell.length_c   1.000
_cell.angle_alpha   90.00
_cell.angle_beta   90.00
_cell.angle_gamma   90.00
#
_symmetry.space_group_name_H-M   'P 1'
#
loop_
_entity.id
_entity.type
_entity.pdbx_description
1 polymer ?
#
loop_
_entity_poly.entity_id
_entity_poly.type
_entity_poly.pdbx_seq_one_letter_code
_entity_poly.pdbx_strand_id
1 'polypeptide(L)'
;MLWSWHKAIDRGWKDEDFILLVKQINDAIERTTKSKFTITPTGIWENASDLLPSSVIWKDETQNVGGSHKARHLMGLLLHLAVDSIEENKRLAISSCGNAAIGAATVARAAGRPIDVFIPTWANPSIVAELESLGAQIHVCERKKGQLGDPCMVEFHKAIESGSLPFGVQATENLPVSYTHLTLPT
;
A
#
# COMPACT_ATOMS: atom_id res chain seq x y z
N MET A 1 -5.99 8.59 4.81
CA MET A 1 -7.43 8.90 4.55
C MET A 1 -7.82 10.35 4.84
N LEU A 2 -7.44 10.94 5.96
CA LEU A 2 -7.80 12.33 6.30
C LEU A 2 -7.38 13.34 5.23
N TRP A 3 -6.16 13.22 4.72
CA TRP A 3 -5.66 14.11 3.67
C TRP A 3 -6.43 13.97 2.34
N SER A 4 -6.77 12.74 1.94
CA SER A 4 -7.59 12.51 0.74
C SER A 4 -9.02 13.04 0.92
N TRP A 5 -9.56 12.97 2.13
CA TRP A 5 -10.87 13.55 2.45
C TRP A 5 -10.85 15.07 2.37
N HIS A 6 -9.88 15.76 2.99
CA HIS A 6 -9.75 17.22 2.86
C HIS A 6 -9.67 17.64 1.40
N LYS A 7 -8.86 16.93 0.61
CA LYS A 7 -8.74 17.22 -0.82
C LYS A 7 -10.05 17.00 -1.59
N ALA A 8 -10.83 16.00 -1.21
CA ALA A 8 -12.16 15.78 -1.79
C ALA A 8 -13.10 16.96 -1.49
N ILE A 9 -13.13 17.41 -0.24
CA ILE A 9 -13.91 18.59 0.16
C ILE A 9 -13.48 19.84 -0.60
N ASP A 10 -12.18 20.10 -0.72
CA ASP A 10 -11.64 21.23 -1.49
C ASP A 10 -12.04 21.19 -2.98
N ARG A 11 -12.35 20.00 -3.50
CA ARG A 11 -12.87 19.77 -4.86
C ARG A 11 -14.40 19.76 -4.95
N GLY A 12 -15.07 20.07 -3.87
CA GLY A 12 -16.53 20.18 -3.83
C GLY A 12 -17.27 18.84 -3.62
N TRP A 13 -16.57 17.77 -3.23
CA TRP A 13 -17.23 16.54 -2.85
C TRP A 13 -17.97 16.73 -1.53
N LYS A 14 -19.06 15.97 -1.34
CA LYS A 14 -19.71 15.86 -0.05
C LYS A 14 -19.09 14.72 0.76
N ASP A 15 -19.26 14.76 2.07
CA ASP A 15 -18.81 13.69 2.97
C ASP A 15 -19.36 12.33 2.56
N GLU A 16 -20.65 12.29 2.16
CA GLU A 16 -21.33 11.08 1.74
C GLU A 16 -20.65 10.44 0.51
N ASP A 17 -20.21 11.25 -0.45
CA ASP A 17 -19.54 10.77 -1.67
C ASP A 17 -18.19 10.14 -1.33
N PHE A 18 -17.43 10.76 -0.44
CA PHE A 18 -16.15 10.21 0.00
C PHE A 18 -16.32 8.91 0.83
N ILE A 19 -17.29 8.89 1.74
CA ILE A 19 -17.65 7.70 2.53
C ILE A 19 -18.08 6.56 1.61
N LEU A 20 -18.88 6.86 0.58
CA LEU A 20 -19.32 5.87 -0.40
C LEU A 20 -18.13 5.30 -1.17
N LEU A 21 -17.19 6.13 -1.62
CA LEU A 21 -15.96 5.68 -2.29
C LEU A 21 -15.16 4.72 -1.39
N VAL A 22 -14.92 5.10 -0.13
CA VAL A 22 -14.20 4.26 0.84
C VAL A 22 -14.91 2.91 1.01
N LYS A 23 -16.23 2.93 1.15
CA LYS A 23 -17.02 1.71 1.29
C LYS A 23 -16.93 0.82 0.04
N GLN A 24 -17.09 1.38 -1.15
CA GLN A 24 -17.02 0.64 -2.42
C GLN A 24 -15.68 -0.08 -2.59
N ILE A 25 -14.56 0.60 -2.29
CA ILE A 25 -13.23 -0.01 -2.38
C ILE A 25 -13.07 -1.10 -1.31
N ASN A 26 -13.52 -0.85 -0.08
CA ASN A 26 -13.43 -1.86 0.99
C ASN A 26 -14.27 -3.12 0.69
N ASP A 27 -15.47 -2.94 0.15
CA ASP A 27 -16.32 -4.06 -0.30
C ASP A 27 -15.67 -4.83 -1.48
N ALA A 28 -14.96 -4.12 -2.38
CA ALA A 28 -14.22 -4.76 -3.46
C ALA A 28 -13.01 -5.57 -2.94
N ILE A 29 -12.31 -5.06 -1.94
CA ILE A 29 -11.23 -5.78 -1.26
C ILE A 29 -11.78 -7.05 -0.59
N GLU A 30 -12.91 -6.96 0.12
CA GLU A 30 -13.54 -8.11 0.75
C GLU A 30 -13.94 -9.20 -0.26
N ARG A 31 -14.45 -8.83 -1.43
CA ARG A 31 -14.74 -9.78 -2.53
C ARG A 31 -13.47 -10.45 -3.05
N THR A 32 -12.36 -9.74 -3.08
CA THR A 32 -11.08 -10.24 -3.63
C THR A 32 -10.36 -11.18 -2.66
N THR A 33 -10.30 -10.81 -1.37
CA THR A 33 -9.42 -11.47 -0.38
C THR A 33 -10.17 -12.15 0.77
N LYS A 34 -11.50 -12.00 0.83
CA LYS A 34 -12.35 -12.45 1.97
C LYS A 34 -12.03 -11.72 3.28
N SER A 35 -11.25 -10.66 3.25
CA SER A 35 -10.96 -9.78 4.37
C SER A 35 -11.24 -8.33 4.00
N LYS A 36 -11.50 -7.49 5.00
CA LYS A 36 -11.74 -6.06 4.82
C LYS A 36 -11.02 -5.26 5.89
N PHE A 37 -10.86 -3.97 5.65
CA PHE A 37 -10.34 -3.08 6.68
C PHE A 37 -11.33 -2.93 7.82
N THR A 38 -10.84 -3.24 9.02
CA THR A 38 -11.57 -3.11 10.28
C THR A 38 -10.73 -2.38 11.31
N ILE A 39 -11.32 -2.01 12.43
CA ILE A 39 -10.58 -1.59 13.61
C ILE A 39 -9.91 -2.83 14.18
N THR A 40 -8.59 -2.88 14.10
CA THR A 40 -7.79 -4.01 14.57
C THR A 40 -7.57 -3.95 16.09
N PRO A 41 -7.40 -5.10 16.76
CA PRO A 41 -7.22 -5.17 18.20
C PRO A 41 -6.06 -4.31 18.70
N THR A 42 -6.25 -3.72 19.86
CA THR A 42 -5.22 -2.97 20.59
C THR A 42 -5.23 -3.41 22.04
N GLY A 43 -4.08 -3.54 22.66
CA GLY A 43 -3.98 -3.90 24.07
C GLY A 43 -2.76 -3.28 24.73
N ILE A 44 -2.63 -3.51 26.01
CA ILE A 44 -1.52 -3.04 26.85
C ILE A 44 -0.88 -4.26 27.51
N TRP A 45 0.44 -4.35 27.43
CA TRP A 45 1.25 -5.23 28.25
C TRP A 45 1.84 -4.42 29.39
N GLU A 46 1.35 -4.63 30.57
CA GLU A 46 1.94 -4.06 31.77
C GLU A 46 3.17 -4.91 32.17
N ASN A 47 4.25 -4.23 32.54
CA ASN A 47 5.52 -4.87 32.91
C ASN A 47 6.05 -5.83 31.83
N ALA A 48 6.08 -5.37 30.58
CA ALA A 48 6.45 -6.17 29.42
C ALA A 48 7.88 -6.77 29.50
N SER A 49 8.76 -6.18 30.31
CA SER A 49 10.05 -6.76 30.72
C SER A 49 10.62 -6.01 31.92
N ASP A 50 11.54 -6.67 32.67
CA ASP A 50 12.30 -6.05 33.75
C ASP A 50 13.19 -4.86 33.27
N LEU A 51 13.42 -4.79 31.96
CA LEU A 51 14.23 -3.73 31.33
C LEU A 51 13.40 -2.50 30.93
N LEU A 52 12.07 -2.64 30.84
CA LEU A 52 11.15 -1.57 30.44
C LEU A 52 10.14 -1.33 31.58
N PRO A 53 10.34 -0.33 32.44
CA PRO A 53 9.47 -0.04 33.58
C PRO A 53 8.09 0.52 33.18
N SER A 54 7.78 0.57 31.91
CA SER A 54 6.57 1.15 31.34
C SER A 54 5.72 0.13 30.58
N SER A 55 4.43 0.38 30.51
CA SER A 55 3.50 -0.39 29.71
C SER A 55 3.81 -0.29 28.23
N VAL A 56 3.71 -1.40 27.50
CA VAL A 56 3.81 -1.43 26.04
C VAL A 56 2.41 -1.50 25.45
N ILE A 57 2.05 -0.48 24.67
CA ILE A 57 0.81 -0.48 23.89
C ILE A 57 1.09 -1.21 22.57
N TRP A 58 0.31 -2.24 22.27
CA TRP A 58 0.40 -2.97 21.02
C TRP A 58 -0.87 -2.84 20.19
N LYS A 59 -0.72 -2.93 18.86
CA LYS A 59 -1.81 -2.99 17.91
C LYS A 59 -1.58 -4.16 16.96
N ASP A 60 -2.52 -5.10 16.93
CA ASP A 60 -2.41 -6.30 16.10
C ASP A 60 -2.97 -6.06 14.70
N GLU A 61 -2.09 -5.95 13.72
CA GLU A 61 -2.45 -5.81 12.31
C GLU A 61 -2.30 -7.13 11.52
N THR A 62 -2.06 -8.26 12.20
CA THR A 62 -1.86 -9.56 11.51
C THR A 62 -3.11 -10.06 10.79
N GLN A 63 -4.29 -9.67 11.26
CA GLN A 63 -5.56 -10.01 10.64
C GLN A 63 -6.07 -8.95 9.66
N ASN A 64 -5.28 -7.89 9.42
CA ASN A 64 -5.65 -6.86 8.47
C ASN A 64 -5.45 -7.34 7.02
N VAL A 65 -6.03 -6.62 6.06
CA VAL A 65 -5.85 -6.85 4.63
C VAL A 65 -4.36 -6.96 4.29
N GLY A 66 -3.97 -8.04 3.61
CA GLY A 66 -2.58 -8.34 3.29
C GLY A 66 -1.71 -8.68 4.50
N GLY A 67 -2.30 -9.07 5.64
CA GLY A 67 -1.60 -9.53 6.85
C GLY A 67 -0.73 -8.47 7.54
N SER A 68 -0.94 -7.18 7.27
CA SER A 68 -0.13 -6.10 7.85
C SER A 68 -0.78 -4.73 7.76
N HIS A 69 -0.20 -3.73 8.47
CA HIS A 69 -0.62 -2.32 8.38
C HIS A 69 -0.41 -1.69 7.00
N LYS A 70 0.44 -2.27 6.14
CA LYS A 70 0.89 -1.64 4.88
C LYS A 70 -0.24 -1.41 3.88
N ALA A 71 -1.22 -2.30 3.83
CA ALA A 71 -2.38 -2.13 2.97
C ALA A 71 -3.21 -0.88 3.31
N ARG A 72 -3.19 -0.40 4.58
CA ARG A 72 -3.87 0.85 4.96
C ARG A 72 -3.28 2.08 4.29
N HIS A 73 -1.95 2.14 4.18
CA HIS A 73 -1.27 3.22 3.46
C HIS A 73 -1.65 3.21 1.98
N LEU A 74 -1.64 2.02 1.38
CA LEU A 74 -1.96 1.82 -0.04
C LEU A 74 -3.42 2.14 -0.36
N MET A 75 -4.34 1.81 0.55
CA MET A 75 -5.72 2.28 0.48
C MET A 75 -5.81 3.81 0.51
N GLY A 76 -5.02 4.46 1.37
CA GLY A 76 -4.93 5.93 1.42
C GLY A 76 -4.43 6.54 0.12
N LEU A 77 -3.40 5.93 -0.51
CA LEU A 77 -2.91 6.34 -1.83
C LEU A 77 -3.97 6.16 -2.92
N LEU A 78 -4.67 5.02 -2.92
CA LEU A 78 -5.72 4.78 -3.91
C LEU A 78 -6.84 5.81 -3.82
N LEU A 79 -7.29 6.13 -2.59
CA LEU A 79 -8.29 7.17 -2.36
C LEU A 79 -7.81 8.53 -2.86
N HIS A 80 -6.52 8.84 -2.68
CA HIS A 80 -5.93 10.07 -3.19
C HIS A 80 -5.98 10.11 -4.73
N LEU A 81 -5.56 9.03 -5.39
CA LEU A 81 -5.59 8.92 -6.85
C LEU A 81 -7.03 9.04 -7.40
N ALA A 82 -8.00 8.44 -6.71
CA ALA A 82 -9.41 8.53 -7.10
C ALA A 82 -9.96 9.96 -6.96
N VAL A 83 -9.66 10.65 -5.85
CA VAL A 83 -10.05 12.04 -5.65
C VAL A 83 -9.39 12.98 -6.66
N ASP A 84 -8.13 12.70 -7.04
CA ASP A 84 -7.42 13.46 -8.07
C ASP A 84 -7.92 13.19 -9.50
N SER A 85 -8.85 12.24 -9.67
CA SER A 85 -9.34 11.83 -10.99
C SER A 85 -8.20 11.42 -11.94
N ILE A 86 -7.16 10.81 -11.37
CA ILE A 86 -6.03 10.30 -12.17
C ILE A 86 -6.52 9.09 -12.96
N GLU A 87 -6.23 9.08 -14.25
CA GLU A 87 -6.67 8.06 -15.20
C GLU A 87 -6.60 6.65 -14.61
N GLU A 88 -7.73 5.96 -14.56
CA GLU A 88 -7.86 4.64 -13.93
C GLU A 88 -7.06 3.55 -14.66
N ASN A 89 -6.77 3.75 -15.93
CA ASN A 89 -5.97 2.86 -16.77
C ASN A 89 -4.46 3.03 -16.58
N LYS A 90 -3.99 4.09 -15.92
CA LYS A 90 -2.57 4.23 -15.62
C LYS A 90 -2.09 3.10 -14.70
N ARG A 91 -0.99 2.49 -15.12
CA ARG A 91 -0.37 1.41 -14.34
C ARG A 91 0.17 1.94 -13.03
N LEU A 92 0.00 1.15 -11.99
CA LEU A 92 0.65 1.37 -10.70
C LEU A 92 1.99 0.63 -10.69
N ALA A 93 2.94 1.08 -9.91
CA ALA A 93 4.24 0.41 -9.79
C ALA A 93 4.71 0.38 -8.33
N ILE A 94 5.29 -0.76 -7.92
CA ILE A 94 5.91 -0.94 -6.61
C ILE A 94 7.16 -1.81 -6.70
N SER A 95 8.22 -1.44 -5.97
CA SER A 95 9.38 -2.29 -5.72
C SER A 95 9.28 -2.88 -4.32
N SER A 96 8.85 -4.13 -4.22
CA SER A 96 8.73 -4.87 -2.96
C SER A 96 8.47 -6.36 -3.21
N CYS A 97 9.00 -7.23 -2.34
CA CYS A 97 8.84 -8.70 -2.40
C CYS A 97 8.18 -9.29 -1.15
N GLY A 98 7.37 -8.50 -0.42
CA GLY A 98 6.70 -8.93 0.82
C GLY A 98 5.33 -8.29 0.99
N ASN A 99 4.92 -8.08 2.25
CA ASN A 99 3.58 -7.59 2.61
C ASN A 99 3.19 -6.25 1.95
N ALA A 100 4.17 -5.40 1.58
CA ALA A 100 3.87 -4.17 0.85
C ALA A 100 3.41 -4.48 -0.58
N ALA A 101 4.07 -5.44 -1.25
CA ALA A 101 3.67 -5.88 -2.60
C ALA A 101 2.29 -6.55 -2.58
N ILE A 102 2.04 -7.47 -1.62
CA ILE A 102 0.72 -8.11 -1.45
C ILE A 102 -0.35 -7.06 -1.22
N GLY A 103 -0.13 -6.13 -0.27
CA GLY A 103 -1.08 -5.05 -0.01
C GLY A 103 -1.34 -4.18 -1.23
N ALA A 104 -0.31 -3.85 -2.01
CA ALA A 104 -0.44 -3.06 -3.23
C ALA A 104 -1.24 -3.80 -4.31
N ALA A 105 -0.91 -5.07 -4.56
CA ALA A 105 -1.62 -5.90 -5.53
C ALA A 105 -3.10 -6.10 -5.14
N THR A 106 -3.37 -6.33 -3.85
CA THR A 106 -4.74 -6.45 -3.31
C THR A 106 -5.56 -5.19 -3.58
N VAL A 107 -5.04 -4.04 -3.20
CA VAL A 107 -5.73 -2.76 -3.34
C VAL A 107 -5.90 -2.39 -4.82
N ALA A 108 -4.86 -2.60 -5.64
CA ALA A 108 -4.92 -2.38 -7.09
C ALA A 108 -5.96 -3.29 -7.75
N ARG A 109 -5.99 -4.58 -7.42
CA ARG A 109 -6.98 -5.54 -7.91
C ARG A 109 -8.41 -5.11 -7.58
N ALA A 110 -8.65 -4.71 -6.34
CA ALA A 110 -9.96 -4.25 -5.88
C ALA A 110 -10.45 -3.00 -6.64
N ALA A 111 -9.53 -2.14 -7.03
CA ALA A 111 -9.79 -0.94 -7.82
C ALA A 111 -9.82 -1.19 -9.34
N GLY A 112 -9.58 -2.41 -9.81
CA GLY A 112 -9.48 -2.73 -11.24
C GLY A 112 -8.27 -2.08 -11.93
N ARG A 113 -7.23 -1.68 -11.18
CA ARG A 113 -6.04 -1.00 -11.72
C ARG A 113 -4.90 -1.97 -11.99
N PRO A 114 -4.23 -1.87 -13.16
CA PRO A 114 -3.05 -2.68 -13.44
C PRO A 114 -1.88 -2.27 -12.55
N ILE A 115 -1.10 -3.25 -12.07
CA ILE A 115 0.08 -3.00 -11.23
C ILE A 115 1.28 -3.81 -11.68
N ASP A 116 2.44 -3.16 -11.75
CA ASP A 116 3.76 -3.75 -11.95
C ASP A 116 4.46 -3.90 -10.60
N VAL A 117 4.95 -5.10 -10.31
CA VAL A 117 5.66 -5.42 -9.06
C VAL A 117 7.08 -5.87 -9.39
N PHE A 118 8.06 -5.10 -8.95
CA PHE A 118 9.48 -5.35 -9.16
C PHE A 118 10.04 -6.12 -7.97
N ILE A 119 10.51 -7.36 -8.22
CA ILE A 119 10.98 -8.28 -7.18
C ILE A 119 12.41 -8.78 -7.47
N PRO A 120 13.21 -9.09 -6.43
CA PRO A 120 14.52 -9.71 -6.62
C PRO A 120 14.39 -11.19 -7.00
N THR A 121 15.47 -11.77 -7.54
CA THR A 121 15.53 -13.18 -7.95
C THR A 121 15.33 -14.18 -6.80
N TRP A 122 15.56 -13.75 -5.56
CA TRP A 122 15.42 -14.56 -4.35
C TRP A 122 14.06 -14.36 -3.65
N ALA A 123 13.09 -13.69 -4.29
CA ALA A 123 11.75 -13.51 -3.72
C ALA A 123 11.12 -14.85 -3.36
N ASN A 124 10.39 -14.88 -2.24
CA ASN A 124 9.74 -16.09 -1.75
C ASN A 124 8.70 -16.59 -2.76
N PRO A 125 8.75 -17.85 -3.23
CA PRO A 125 7.82 -18.39 -4.21
C PRO A 125 6.34 -18.29 -3.79
N SER A 126 6.03 -18.39 -2.49
CA SER A 126 4.64 -18.23 -2.02
C SER A 126 4.12 -16.81 -2.20
N ILE A 127 4.97 -15.81 -2.01
CA ILE A 127 4.64 -14.40 -2.27
C ILE A 127 4.43 -14.16 -3.77
N VAL A 128 5.29 -14.75 -4.61
CA VAL A 128 5.18 -14.66 -6.07
C VAL A 128 3.83 -15.24 -6.53
N ALA A 129 3.50 -16.45 -6.07
CA ALA A 129 2.22 -17.09 -6.41
C ALA A 129 0.99 -16.28 -5.96
N GLU A 130 1.08 -15.65 -4.78
CA GLU A 130 0.00 -14.78 -4.28
C GLU A 130 -0.13 -13.53 -5.16
N LEU A 131 0.97 -12.87 -5.53
CA LEU A 131 0.96 -11.72 -6.43
C LEU A 131 0.38 -12.05 -7.81
N GLU A 132 0.73 -13.21 -8.37
CA GLU A 132 0.15 -13.73 -9.63
C GLU A 132 -1.35 -13.94 -9.50
N SER A 133 -1.80 -14.56 -8.40
CA SER A 133 -3.24 -14.78 -8.12
C SER A 133 -4.03 -13.48 -8.03
N LEU A 134 -3.39 -12.41 -7.55
CA LEU A 134 -3.94 -11.05 -7.49
C LEU A 134 -3.89 -10.33 -8.84
N GLY A 135 -3.30 -10.94 -9.88
CA GLY A 135 -3.21 -10.37 -11.22
C GLY A 135 -2.16 -9.28 -11.38
N ALA A 136 -1.17 -9.24 -10.49
CA ALA A 136 -0.02 -8.35 -10.63
C ALA A 136 0.90 -8.81 -11.76
N GLN A 137 1.47 -7.86 -12.51
CA GLN A 137 2.54 -8.17 -13.45
C GLN A 137 3.88 -8.13 -12.72
N ILE A 138 4.54 -9.28 -12.67
CA ILE A 138 5.78 -9.46 -11.91
C ILE A 138 6.98 -9.26 -12.82
N HIS A 139 7.93 -8.44 -12.36
CA HIS A 139 9.21 -8.20 -13.01
C HIS A 139 10.34 -8.65 -12.09
N VAL A 140 10.99 -9.75 -12.46
CA VAL A 140 12.14 -10.27 -11.72
C VAL A 140 13.39 -9.48 -12.11
N CYS A 141 14.03 -8.84 -11.14
CA CYS A 141 15.14 -7.93 -11.35
C CYS A 141 16.47 -8.59 -10.97
N GLU A 142 17.29 -8.90 -11.96
CA GLU A 142 18.63 -9.43 -11.76
C GLU A 142 19.66 -8.29 -11.62
N ARG A 143 20.63 -8.49 -10.72
CA ARG A 143 21.76 -7.58 -10.58
C ARG A 143 22.72 -7.76 -11.75
N LYS A 144 22.97 -6.69 -12.51
CA LYS A 144 23.96 -6.67 -13.58
C LYS A 144 25.34 -6.32 -13.04
N LYS A 145 26.40 -6.86 -13.69
CA LYS A 145 27.79 -6.56 -13.31
C LYS A 145 28.02 -5.03 -13.39
N GLY A 146 28.52 -4.46 -12.29
CA GLY A 146 28.79 -3.03 -12.18
C GLY A 146 27.55 -2.16 -11.91
N GLN A 147 26.36 -2.73 -11.76
CA GLN A 147 25.17 -1.97 -11.41
C GLN A 147 25.20 -1.51 -9.95
N LEU A 148 25.08 -0.20 -9.75
CA LEU A 148 24.94 0.43 -8.44
C LEU A 148 23.47 0.42 -7.99
N GLY A 149 23.27 0.40 -6.68
CA GLY A 149 21.93 0.46 -6.07
C GLY A 149 21.17 -0.87 -6.13
N ASP A 150 19.89 -0.82 -5.79
CA ASP A 150 18.97 -1.96 -5.84
C ASP A 150 18.41 -2.12 -7.26
N PRO A 151 18.59 -3.31 -7.91
CA PRO A 151 18.07 -3.57 -9.24
C PRO A 151 16.56 -3.34 -9.37
N CYS A 152 15.78 -3.72 -8.34
CA CYS A 152 14.32 -3.54 -8.35
C CYS A 152 13.94 -2.06 -8.34
N MET A 153 14.66 -1.23 -7.56
CA MET A 153 14.45 0.21 -7.54
C MET A 153 14.82 0.88 -8.87
N VAL A 154 15.89 0.40 -9.52
CA VAL A 154 16.28 0.91 -10.85
C VAL A 154 15.18 0.66 -11.89
N GLU A 155 14.64 -0.56 -11.94
CA GLU A 155 13.56 -0.88 -12.90
C GLU A 155 12.24 -0.19 -12.51
N PHE A 156 11.94 -0.07 -11.22
CA PHE A 156 10.81 0.72 -10.72
C PHE A 156 10.89 2.18 -11.18
N HIS A 157 12.04 2.86 -11.01
CA HIS A 157 12.19 4.25 -11.44
C HIS A 157 12.01 4.40 -12.96
N LYS A 158 12.51 3.45 -13.76
CA LYS A 158 12.27 3.46 -15.22
C LYS A 158 10.77 3.36 -15.55
N ALA A 159 10.03 2.53 -14.80
CA ALA A 159 8.57 2.45 -14.99
C ALA A 159 7.88 3.77 -14.64
N ILE A 160 8.31 4.45 -13.58
CA ILE A 160 7.78 5.78 -13.22
C ILE A 160 8.11 6.81 -14.32
N GLU A 161 9.36 6.85 -14.78
CA GLU A 161 9.78 7.73 -15.89
C GLU A 161 8.98 7.46 -17.19
N SER A 162 8.53 6.21 -17.37
CA SER A 162 7.69 5.81 -18.51
C SER A 162 6.19 6.07 -18.30
N GLY A 163 5.80 6.69 -17.17
CA GLY A 163 4.44 7.13 -16.88
C GLY A 163 3.63 6.26 -15.94
N SER A 164 4.21 5.21 -15.35
CA SER A 164 3.56 4.48 -14.26
C SER A 164 3.46 5.35 -13.00
N LEU A 165 2.46 5.11 -12.16
CA LEU A 165 2.28 5.83 -10.91
C LEU A 165 2.96 5.08 -9.76
N PRO A 166 3.77 5.75 -8.93
CA PRO A 166 4.35 5.14 -7.74
C PRO A 166 3.26 4.73 -6.77
N PHE A 167 3.27 3.45 -6.36
CA PHE A 167 2.25 2.88 -5.47
C PHE A 167 2.92 2.06 -4.36
N GLY A 168 3.88 2.67 -3.68
CA GLY A 168 4.68 2.07 -2.62
C GLY A 168 4.42 2.68 -1.24
N VAL A 169 4.98 2.06 -0.23
CA VAL A 169 4.91 2.53 1.17
C VAL A 169 6.10 3.42 1.56
N GLN A 170 7.06 3.59 0.66
CA GLN A 170 8.19 4.49 0.83
C GLN A 170 7.74 5.92 0.57
N ALA A 171 8.10 6.84 1.46
CA ALA A 171 7.71 8.25 1.38
C ALA A 171 8.42 9.03 0.27
N THR A 172 9.54 8.54 -0.24
CA THR A 172 10.37 9.22 -1.24
C THR A 172 9.67 9.46 -2.57
N GLU A 173 8.78 8.53 -2.96
CA GLU A 173 8.10 8.56 -4.26
C GLU A 173 6.62 8.95 -4.15
N ASN A 174 6.10 9.09 -2.94
CA ASN A 174 4.67 9.34 -2.71
C ASN A 174 4.47 10.48 -1.70
N LEU A 175 4.13 11.67 -2.17
CA LEU A 175 3.81 12.81 -1.31
C LEU A 175 2.72 12.50 -0.26
N PRO A 176 1.60 11.81 -0.59
CA PRO A 176 0.59 11.44 0.40
C PRO A 176 1.14 10.60 1.55
N VAL A 177 2.08 9.70 1.27
CA VAL A 177 2.74 8.89 2.31
C VAL A 177 3.64 9.76 3.17
N SER A 178 4.40 10.68 2.55
CA SER A 178 5.25 11.64 3.27
C SER A 178 4.44 12.47 4.26
N TYR A 179 3.33 13.02 3.85
CA TYR A 179 2.45 13.79 4.73
C TYR A 179 1.87 12.95 5.88
N THR A 180 1.51 11.71 5.63
CA THR A 180 1.00 10.81 6.67
C THR A 180 2.05 10.55 7.76
N HIS A 181 3.32 10.43 7.38
CA HIS A 181 4.42 10.24 8.33
C HIS A 181 4.81 11.52 9.09
N LEU A 182 4.65 12.67 8.46
CA LEU A 182 5.01 13.97 9.07
C LEU A 182 3.93 14.54 9.99
N THR A 183 2.68 14.11 9.85
CA THR A 183 1.54 14.64 10.60
C THR A 183 1.04 13.74 11.72
N LEU A 184 1.80 12.71 12.09
CA LEU A 184 1.53 11.98 13.32
C LEU A 184 1.74 12.95 14.48
N PRO A 185 0.72 13.22 15.32
CA PRO A 185 0.91 14.06 16.50
C PRO A 185 1.91 13.39 17.41
N THR A 186 2.96 14.13 17.77
CA THR A 186 3.93 13.81 18.81
C THR A 186 3.24 13.80 20.15
#